data_cf3e8707dd5f132fac6376e5f0072f2b
#
_entry.id   cf3e8707dd5f132fac6376e5f0072f2b
#
_cell.length_a   1.000
_cell.length_b   1.000
_cell.length_c   1.000
_cell.angle_alpha   90.00
_cell.angle_beta   90.00
_cell.angle_gamma   90.00
#
_symmetry.space_group_name_H-M   'P 1'
#
loop_
_entity.id
_entity.type
_entity.pdbx_description
1 polymer ?
#
loop_
_entity_poly.entity_id
_entity_poly.type
_entity_poly.pdbx_seq_one_letter_code
_entity_poly.pdbx_strand_id
1 'polypeptide(L)'
;MLKLGWGLAAGALLVACSTDIELNAPHERTPVVFGLLDAAQDTQWVRINHTWLGDGNQYDAALIADSSEYAPEEVDARIEQLVGDQVTATYALVDTMLDNKEEGIFFAPEHQAWYVPTPGGLDVDAEYRLALDLADGHSAEAQTDMIEAITGNITQPPPGVNNFKYSFANIGPSLTTYPVLTFKWSSAPGARRYDASMRVHVLERVWADLEHTVLQQEQERVIEWYIGSVTTDDIDGGESMQLELEAEQFYRLMNSRLEVDPYITRVLGVWDEQVQIARAFDFVLTIANDELATYLDITSPVTGIIQERPSYTNVSGGLGLFASRGQQGVYGIGYTTDSVEELINGELTFGLNFCSANPFSAYYCE
;
A
#
# COMPACT_ATOMS: atom_id res chain seq x y z
N MET A 1 -2.27 13.01 99.99
CA MET A 1 -2.07 11.67 99.35
C MET A 1 -2.38 11.76 97.89
N LEU A 2 -1.37 11.82 97.11
CA LEU A 2 -1.44 12.02 95.67
C LEU A 2 -1.49 10.64 95.00
N LYS A 3 -2.49 10.34 94.14
CA LYS A 3 -2.52 9.15 93.30
C LYS A 3 -2.23 9.55 91.85
N LEU A 4 -1.08 9.13 91.42
CA LEU A 4 -0.63 9.24 90.00
C LEU A 4 -1.35 8.18 89.22
N GLY A 5 -2.12 8.57 88.14
CA GLY A 5 -2.71 7.68 87.18
C GLY A 5 -1.86 7.66 85.94
N TRP A 6 -1.35 6.50 85.56
CA TRP A 6 -0.63 6.25 84.30
C TRP A 6 -1.66 5.98 83.17
N GLY A 7 -1.69 6.88 82.19
CA GLY A 7 -2.41 6.66 80.95
C GLY A 7 -1.50 5.98 79.91
N LEU A 8 -1.83 4.73 79.55
CA LEU A 8 -1.22 4.05 78.40
C LEU A 8 -1.80 4.62 77.10
N ALA A 9 -0.98 5.30 76.30
CA ALA A 9 -1.30 5.67 74.97
C ALA A 9 -0.97 4.48 74.05
N ALA A 10 -2.01 3.75 73.57
CA ALA A 10 -1.89 2.74 72.57
C ALA A 10 -1.78 3.42 71.14
N GLY A 11 -0.59 3.51 70.63
CA GLY A 11 -0.35 3.95 69.24
C GLY A 11 -0.78 2.84 68.24
N ALA A 12 -1.89 3.04 67.55
CA ALA A 12 -2.29 2.20 66.48
C ALA A 12 -1.37 2.47 65.26
N LEU A 13 -0.46 1.56 64.94
CA LEU A 13 0.28 1.51 63.68
C LEU A 13 -0.70 1.13 62.59
N LEU A 14 -1.15 2.13 61.82
CA LEU A 14 -1.82 1.90 60.53
C LEU A 14 -0.75 1.44 59.54
N VAL A 15 -0.63 0.13 59.35
CA VAL A 15 0.07 -0.46 58.20
C VAL A 15 -0.86 -0.23 57.02
N ALA A 16 -0.58 0.81 56.24
CA ALA A 16 -1.17 0.98 54.92
C ALA A 16 -0.58 -0.13 54.01
N CYS A 17 -1.34 -1.17 53.77
CA CYS A 17 -1.07 -2.06 52.65
C CYS A 17 -1.28 -1.22 51.39
N SER A 18 -0.22 -0.96 50.62
CA SER A 18 -0.37 -0.52 49.27
C SER A 18 -1.02 -1.68 48.51
N THR A 19 -2.23 -1.49 48.04
CA THR A 19 -2.90 -2.39 47.12
C THR A 19 -2.50 -1.99 45.72
N ASP A 20 -1.22 -2.08 45.38
CA ASP A 20 -0.78 -2.11 43.97
C ASP A 20 -1.22 -3.47 43.44
N ILE A 21 -2.39 -3.47 42.84
CA ILE A 21 -2.88 -4.62 42.07
C ILE A 21 -2.25 -4.48 40.69
N GLU A 22 -1.31 -5.36 40.39
CA GLU A 22 -0.84 -5.53 39.02
C GLU A 22 -2.05 -6.00 38.20
N LEU A 23 -2.59 -5.10 37.37
CA LEU A 23 -3.75 -5.37 36.51
C LEU A 23 -3.39 -6.13 35.27
N ASN A 24 -2.12 -6.11 34.87
CA ASN A 24 -1.61 -6.78 33.69
C ASN A 24 -0.99 -8.13 34.08
N ALA A 25 -1.29 -9.15 33.30
CA ALA A 25 -0.55 -10.41 33.36
C ALA A 25 0.91 -10.18 32.87
N PRO A 26 1.88 -11.00 33.33
CA PRO A 26 3.21 -10.96 32.73
C PRO A 26 3.11 -11.08 31.22
N HIS A 27 3.70 -10.11 30.49
CA HIS A 27 3.67 -10.06 29.05
C HIS A 27 4.99 -10.52 28.47
N GLU A 28 4.93 -11.50 27.58
CA GLU A 28 6.07 -11.91 26.76
C GLU A 28 6.03 -11.15 25.45
N ARG A 29 7.16 -10.60 25.02
CA ARG A 29 7.29 -9.92 23.72
C ARG A 29 7.09 -10.96 22.61
N THR A 30 5.97 -10.90 21.92
CA THR A 30 5.70 -11.75 20.76
C THR A 30 6.18 -11.03 19.50
N PRO A 31 7.03 -11.63 18.65
CA PRO A 31 7.46 -11.00 17.41
C PRO A 31 6.30 -10.78 16.46
N VAL A 32 6.31 -9.62 15.81
CA VAL A 32 5.34 -9.21 14.79
C VAL A 32 6.10 -8.91 13.51
N VAL A 33 5.86 -9.69 12.48
CA VAL A 33 6.63 -9.65 11.23
C VAL A 33 5.73 -9.30 10.06
N PHE A 34 6.19 -8.37 9.21
CA PHE A 34 5.58 -8.08 7.91
C PHE A 34 6.66 -8.06 6.84
N GLY A 35 6.62 -9.04 5.95
CA GLY A 35 7.48 -9.15 4.77
C GLY A 35 6.67 -9.45 3.53
N LEU A 36 6.86 -8.64 2.49
CA LEU A 36 6.25 -8.87 1.17
C LEU A 36 7.37 -8.98 0.14
N LEU A 37 7.66 -10.21 -0.26
CA LEU A 37 8.68 -10.47 -1.28
C LEU A 37 8.16 -10.12 -2.67
N ASP A 38 9.03 -9.53 -3.47
CA ASP A 38 8.75 -9.20 -4.88
C ASP A 38 9.94 -9.64 -5.73
N ALA A 39 9.71 -10.63 -6.59
CA ALA A 39 10.77 -11.22 -7.40
C ALA A 39 11.46 -10.23 -8.35
N ALA A 40 10.80 -9.15 -8.72
CA ALA A 40 11.34 -8.13 -9.61
C ALA A 40 12.17 -7.05 -8.90
N GLN A 41 12.20 -7.04 -7.57
CA GLN A 41 12.92 -6.03 -6.80
C GLN A 41 14.35 -6.47 -6.47
N ASP A 42 15.29 -5.54 -6.57
CA ASP A 42 16.71 -5.74 -6.20
C ASP A 42 16.97 -5.69 -4.68
N THR A 43 15.92 -5.46 -3.89
CA THR A 43 16.00 -5.38 -2.42
C THR A 43 14.69 -5.87 -1.81
N GLN A 44 14.79 -6.77 -0.85
CA GLN A 44 13.63 -7.24 -0.09
C GLN A 44 13.60 -6.56 1.28
N TRP A 45 12.39 -6.23 1.74
CA TRP A 45 12.16 -5.52 2.98
C TRP A 45 11.28 -6.32 3.92
N VAL A 46 11.67 -6.35 5.18
CA VAL A 46 10.91 -6.99 6.26
C VAL A 46 10.82 -6.02 7.43
N ARG A 47 9.66 -5.86 8.00
CA ARG A 47 9.46 -5.17 9.25
C ARG A 47 9.37 -6.18 10.38
N ILE A 48 10.19 -6.01 11.43
CA ILE A 48 10.23 -6.87 12.60
C ILE A 48 10.03 -5.99 13.82
N ASN A 49 8.91 -6.20 14.50
CA ASN A 49 8.52 -5.51 15.72
C ASN A 49 8.13 -6.53 16.79
N HIS A 50 7.72 -6.09 17.96
CA HIS A 50 7.13 -6.94 18.99
C HIS A 50 5.85 -6.34 19.58
N THR A 51 5.05 -7.20 20.20
CA THR A 51 3.90 -6.78 20.97
C THR A 51 4.34 -6.08 22.26
N TRP A 52 3.52 -5.17 22.74
CA TRP A 52 3.75 -4.42 23.98
C TRP A 52 2.54 -4.53 24.90
N LEU A 53 2.80 -4.70 26.19
CA LEU A 53 1.83 -4.52 27.26
C LEU A 53 2.58 -4.01 28.49
N GLY A 54 2.31 -2.78 28.89
CA GLY A 54 2.89 -2.16 30.07
C GLY A 54 1.84 -1.52 30.95
N ASP A 55 2.27 -0.98 32.08
CA ASP A 55 1.41 -0.21 32.96
C ASP A 55 1.13 1.17 32.38
N GLY A 56 -0.11 1.65 32.50
CA GLY A 56 -0.51 2.96 32.03
C GLY A 56 -1.24 2.99 30.69
N ASN A 57 -1.16 4.13 30.00
CA ASN A 57 -1.85 4.36 28.75
C ASN A 57 -1.08 3.76 27.58
N GLN A 58 -1.65 2.78 26.90
CA GLN A 58 -1.01 2.10 25.78
C GLN A 58 -0.81 3.02 24.56
N TYR A 59 -1.61 4.09 24.42
CA TYR A 59 -1.40 5.08 23.36
C TYR A 59 -0.12 5.90 23.58
N ASP A 60 0.22 6.20 24.83
CA ASP A 60 1.47 6.93 25.13
C ASP A 60 2.68 6.02 24.89
N ALA A 61 2.57 4.73 25.21
CA ALA A 61 3.59 3.75 24.90
C ALA A 61 3.80 3.57 23.40
N ALA A 62 2.74 3.60 22.59
CA ALA A 62 2.83 3.46 21.13
C ALA A 62 3.65 4.59 20.45
N LEU A 63 3.81 5.76 21.11
CA LEU A 63 4.63 6.87 20.63
C LEU A 63 6.13 6.72 20.98
N ILE A 64 6.52 5.63 21.64
CA ILE A 64 7.90 5.35 22.02
C ILE A 64 8.41 4.18 21.18
N ALA A 65 9.46 4.38 20.40
CA ALA A 65 10.03 3.36 19.51
C ALA A 65 10.35 2.05 20.26
N ASP A 66 11.05 2.15 21.39
CA ASP A 66 11.47 1.00 22.20
C ASP A 66 10.30 0.15 22.73
N SER A 67 9.06 0.66 22.68
CA SER A 67 7.88 -0.11 23.08
C SER A 67 7.49 -1.18 22.05
N SER A 68 7.95 -1.08 20.82
CA SER A 68 7.56 -2.00 19.75
C SER A 68 8.71 -2.42 18.83
N GLU A 69 9.85 -1.75 18.87
CA GLU A 69 11.02 -2.05 18.06
C GLU A 69 12.04 -2.85 18.88
N TYR A 70 12.65 -3.86 18.27
CA TYR A 70 13.76 -4.58 18.85
C TYR A 70 15.06 -3.77 18.71
N ALA A 71 15.96 -3.89 19.70
CA ALA A 71 17.33 -3.47 19.45
C ALA A 71 17.98 -4.38 18.38
N PRO A 72 18.79 -3.83 17.44
CA PRO A 72 19.34 -4.62 16.34
C PRO A 72 20.09 -5.87 16.78
N GLU A 73 20.78 -5.82 17.90
CA GLU A 73 21.51 -6.95 18.48
C GLU A 73 20.61 -8.05 19.08
N GLU A 74 19.32 -7.78 19.25
CA GLU A 74 18.36 -8.77 19.75
C GLU A 74 17.84 -9.69 18.63
N VAL A 75 18.10 -9.35 17.35
CA VAL A 75 17.45 -10.01 16.21
C VAL A 75 18.52 -10.58 15.27
N ASP A 76 18.46 -11.89 15.03
CA ASP A 76 19.12 -12.57 13.93
C ASP A 76 18.06 -13.05 12.95
N ALA A 77 17.92 -12.34 11.82
CA ALA A 77 16.88 -12.57 10.83
C ALA A 77 17.50 -12.90 9.46
N ARG A 78 16.91 -13.88 8.79
CA ARG A 78 17.35 -14.31 7.45
C ARG A 78 16.19 -14.79 6.61
N ILE A 79 16.33 -14.63 5.30
CA ILE A 79 15.46 -15.25 4.30
C ILE A 79 16.25 -16.41 3.69
N GLU A 80 15.66 -17.58 3.66
CA GLU A 80 16.23 -18.81 3.10
C GLU A 80 15.46 -19.18 1.83
N GLN A 81 16.19 -19.39 0.74
CA GLN A 81 15.65 -19.92 -0.51
C GLN A 81 15.61 -21.45 -0.44
N LEU A 82 14.45 -22.02 -0.73
CA LEU A 82 14.21 -23.45 -0.67
C LEU A 82 13.91 -24.00 -2.08
N VAL A 83 14.55 -25.13 -2.42
CA VAL A 83 14.19 -25.93 -3.59
C VAL A 83 13.85 -27.32 -3.07
N GLY A 84 12.57 -27.66 -3.05
CA GLY A 84 12.04 -28.72 -2.20
C GLY A 84 12.35 -28.39 -0.72
N ASP A 85 12.76 -29.39 0.06
CA ASP A 85 13.09 -29.19 1.49
C ASP A 85 14.54 -28.70 1.75
N GLN A 86 15.29 -28.32 0.71
CA GLN A 86 16.71 -27.97 0.86
C GLN A 86 16.93 -26.46 0.72
N VAL A 87 17.64 -25.89 1.70
CA VAL A 87 18.13 -24.51 1.63
C VAL A 87 19.24 -24.41 0.58
N THR A 88 18.99 -23.65 -0.48
CA THR A 88 19.94 -23.42 -1.60
C THR A 88 20.68 -22.10 -1.50
N ALA A 89 20.05 -21.10 -0.85
CA ALA A 89 20.68 -19.82 -0.55
C ALA A 89 20.16 -19.26 0.78
N THR A 90 20.95 -18.40 1.41
CA THR A 90 20.57 -17.69 2.64
C THR A 90 20.92 -16.22 2.52
N TYR A 91 19.96 -15.36 2.80
CA TYR A 91 20.07 -13.92 2.73
C TYR A 91 19.91 -13.36 4.14
N ALA A 92 21.00 -12.93 4.77
CA ALA A 92 20.96 -12.30 6.09
C ALA A 92 20.35 -10.90 5.99
N LEU A 93 19.37 -10.62 6.81
CA LEU A 93 18.75 -9.31 6.89
C LEU A 93 19.61 -8.34 7.71
N VAL A 94 19.65 -7.09 7.28
CA VAL A 94 20.39 -6.00 7.94
C VAL A 94 19.36 -4.93 8.35
N ASP A 95 19.49 -4.44 9.58
CA ASP A 95 18.65 -3.36 10.08
C ASP A 95 19.00 -2.00 9.46
N THR A 96 18.04 -1.12 9.40
CA THR A 96 18.18 0.28 9.01
C THR A 96 17.03 1.12 9.56
N MET A 97 17.26 2.42 9.65
CA MET A 97 16.22 3.40 10.00
C MET A 97 15.69 4.07 8.72
N LEU A 98 14.38 4.12 8.58
CA LEU A 98 13.66 4.85 7.54
C LEU A 98 12.88 5.99 8.17
N ASP A 99 12.63 7.08 7.40
CA ASP A 99 11.96 8.31 7.86
C ASP A 99 10.66 8.60 7.07
N ASN A 100 10.10 7.58 6.44
CA ASN A 100 8.97 7.71 5.51
C ASN A 100 7.64 7.17 6.06
N LYS A 101 7.54 6.91 7.36
CA LYS A 101 6.30 6.47 7.99
C LYS A 101 5.36 7.66 8.21
N GLU A 102 4.13 7.52 7.75
CA GLU A 102 3.08 8.51 7.98
C GLU A 102 2.75 8.65 9.47
N GLU A 103 2.39 9.86 9.87
CA GLU A 103 1.93 10.14 11.24
C GLU A 103 0.66 9.34 11.56
N GLY A 104 0.59 8.80 12.76
CA GLY A 104 -0.53 7.98 13.22
C GLY A 104 -0.46 7.71 14.73
N ILE A 105 -0.99 6.56 15.15
CA ILE A 105 -1.00 6.16 16.57
C ILE A 105 0.40 5.78 17.06
N PHE A 106 1.24 5.24 16.18
CA PHE A 106 2.56 4.74 16.50
C PHE A 106 3.65 5.77 16.19
N PHE A 107 4.79 5.62 16.86
CA PHE A 107 5.99 6.42 16.62
C PHE A 107 6.27 6.61 15.11
N ALA A 108 6.50 7.86 14.73
CA ALA A 108 6.76 8.30 13.34
C ALA A 108 7.54 9.64 13.37
N PRO A 109 8.19 10.06 12.26
CA PRO A 109 8.28 9.39 10.96
C PRO A 109 9.34 8.29 10.90
N GLU A 110 10.31 8.31 11.81
CA GLU A 110 11.38 7.31 11.88
C GLU A 110 10.81 5.95 12.28
N HIS A 111 11.34 4.87 11.69
CA HIS A 111 11.01 3.51 12.08
C HIS A 111 12.09 2.55 11.62
N GLN A 112 12.26 1.47 12.38
CA GLN A 112 13.18 0.40 12.03
C GLN A 112 12.60 -0.47 10.93
N ALA A 113 13.44 -0.82 9.97
CA ALA A 113 13.17 -1.79 8.91
C ALA A 113 14.38 -2.71 8.73
N TRP A 114 14.15 -3.88 8.17
CA TRP A 114 15.17 -4.87 7.87
C TRP A 114 15.18 -5.11 6.37
N TYR A 115 16.36 -5.20 5.76
CA TYR A 115 16.46 -5.38 4.32
C TYR A 115 17.57 -6.34 3.94
N VAL A 116 17.47 -6.87 2.75
CA VAL A 116 18.56 -7.59 2.09
C VAL A 116 18.60 -7.25 0.60
N PRO A 117 19.78 -6.92 0.05
CA PRO A 117 19.96 -6.80 -1.40
C PRO A 117 19.79 -8.17 -2.09
N THR A 118 18.98 -8.17 -3.15
CA THR A 118 18.75 -9.32 -4.03
C THR A 118 18.98 -8.89 -5.48
N PRO A 119 20.22 -8.57 -5.87
CA PRO A 119 20.49 -8.05 -7.20
C PRO A 119 20.10 -9.06 -8.27
N GLY A 120 19.27 -8.61 -9.21
CA GLY A 120 18.68 -9.46 -10.24
C GLY A 120 17.41 -10.18 -9.82
N GLY A 121 16.87 -9.85 -8.64
CA GLY A 121 15.61 -10.37 -8.12
C GLY A 121 15.72 -11.71 -7.41
N LEU A 122 14.56 -12.31 -7.15
CA LEU A 122 14.41 -13.62 -6.51
C LEU A 122 14.01 -14.68 -7.56
N ASP A 123 14.41 -15.93 -7.31
CA ASP A 123 14.02 -17.08 -8.13
C ASP A 123 12.53 -17.39 -7.90
N VAL A 124 11.72 -17.31 -8.95
CA VAL A 124 10.27 -17.52 -8.87
C VAL A 124 9.88 -19.00 -8.74
N ASP A 125 10.79 -19.92 -9.08
CA ASP A 125 10.56 -21.36 -8.96
C ASP A 125 10.92 -21.90 -7.57
N ALA A 126 11.39 -21.03 -6.66
CA ALA A 126 11.77 -21.38 -5.30
C ALA A 126 10.73 -20.90 -4.28
N GLU A 127 10.66 -21.62 -3.17
CA GLU A 127 9.97 -21.16 -1.96
C GLU A 127 10.92 -20.35 -1.08
N TYR A 128 10.38 -19.46 -0.26
CA TYR A 128 11.19 -18.64 0.65
C TYR A 128 10.70 -18.78 2.08
N ARG A 129 11.64 -18.99 2.98
CA ARG A 129 11.37 -19.06 4.42
C ARG A 129 12.06 -17.89 5.12
N LEU A 130 11.31 -17.12 5.87
CA LEU A 130 11.84 -16.21 6.87
C LEU A 130 12.13 -17.01 8.13
N ALA A 131 13.34 -16.89 8.67
CA ALA A 131 13.72 -17.43 9.96
C ALA A 131 14.23 -16.28 10.85
N LEU A 132 13.70 -16.20 12.06
CA LEU A 132 13.98 -15.19 13.05
C LEU A 132 14.39 -15.87 14.36
N ASP A 133 15.61 -15.58 14.83
CA ASP A 133 16.11 -16.01 16.12
C ASP A 133 16.31 -14.76 17.00
N LEU A 134 15.73 -14.76 18.21
CA LEU A 134 15.79 -13.65 19.15
C LEU A 134 16.77 -13.93 20.30
N ALA A 135 17.41 -12.89 20.81
CA ALA A 135 18.40 -12.99 21.90
C ALA A 135 17.82 -13.57 23.19
N ASP A 136 16.51 -13.49 23.40
CA ASP A 136 15.80 -14.08 24.55
C ASP A 136 15.49 -15.57 24.40
N GLY A 137 15.86 -16.17 23.25
CA GLY A 137 15.68 -17.59 22.92
C GLY A 137 14.37 -17.92 22.22
N HIS A 138 13.52 -16.94 21.96
CA HIS A 138 12.35 -17.13 21.09
C HIS A 138 12.78 -17.20 19.63
N SER A 139 11.99 -17.89 18.82
CA SER A 139 12.16 -17.93 17.36
C SER A 139 10.81 -17.83 16.67
N ALA A 140 10.82 -17.28 15.46
CA ALA A 140 9.66 -17.26 14.60
C ALA A 140 10.07 -17.64 13.17
N GLU A 141 9.15 -18.29 12.45
CA GLU A 141 9.35 -18.66 11.06
C GLU A 141 8.06 -18.49 10.25
N ALA A 142 8.22 -18.21 8.98
CA ALA A 142 7.13 -18.17 8.02
C ALA A 142 7.64 -18.57 6.64
N GLN A 143 6.78 -19.12 5.81
CA GLN A 143 7.12 -19.59 4.47
C GLN A 143 6.13 -19.05 3.47
N THR A 144 6.59 -18.80 2.23
CA THR A 144 5.78 -18.30 1.13
C THR A 144 6.29 -18.80 -0.21
N ASP A 145 5.36 -19.08 -1.11
CA ASP A 145 5.63 -19.31 -2.52
C ASP A 145 5.76 -17.97 -3.26
N MET A 146 6.54 -17.96 -4.35
CA MET A 146 6.67 -16.77 -5.18
C MET A 146 5.60 -16.73 -6.27
N ILE A 147 5.22 -15.51 -6.62
CA ILE A 147 4.39 -15.28 -7.80
C ILE A 147 5.32 -15.18 -9.00
N GLU A 148 5.04 -15.95 -10.02
CA GLU A 148 5.72 -15.78 -11.30
C GLU A 148 5.28 -14.44 -11.93
N ALA A 149 6.15 -13.42 -11.86
CA ALA A 149 5.92 -12.11 -12.47
C ALA A 149 6.01 -12.23 -13.99
N ILE A 150 4.93 -12.65 -14.62
CA ILE A 150 4.88 -12.83 -16.07
C ILE A 150 4.65 -11.47 -16.73
N THR A 151 5.67 -10.98 -17.44
CA THR A 151 5.52 -9.86 -18.36
C THR A 151 4.61 -10.28 -19.52
N GLY A 152 3.50 -9.54 -19.72
CA GLY A 152 2.61 -9.78 -20.87
C GLY A 152 1.26 -10.41 -20.56
N ASN A 153 0.93 -10.64 -19.30
CA ASN A 153 -0.39 -11.16 -18.92
C ASN A 153 -1.52 -10.17 -19.18
N ILE A 154 -1.25 -8.86 -19.11
CA ILE A 154 -2.25 -7.84 -19.44
C ILE A 154 -2.48 -7.86 -20.95
N THR A 155 -3.73 -8.11 -21.36
CA THR A 155 -4.13 -8.14 -22.78
C THR A 155 -4.95 -6.92 -23.16
N GLN A 156 -5.57 -6.24 -22.19
CA GLN A 156 -6.26 -4.96 -22.37
C GLN A 156 -6.13 -4.08 -21.12
N PRO A 157 -5.50 -2.89 -21.24
CA PRO A 157 -4.94 -2.29 -22.48
C PRO A 157 -3.83 -3.13 -23.11
N PRO A 158 -3.70 -3.15 -24.44
CA PRO A 158 -2.70 -3.98 -25.12
C PRO A 158 -1.29 -3.47 -24.80
N PRO A 159 -0.41 -4.29 -24.22
CA PRO A 159 0.96 -3.89 -23.91
C PRO A 159 1.77 -3.67 -25.20
N GLY A 160 2.70 -2.72 -25.17
CA GLY A 160 3.56 -2.41 -26.30
C GLY A 160 2.89 -1.67 -27.47
N VAL A 161 1.61 -1.33 -27.35
CA VAL A 161 0.92 -0.46 -28.31
C VAL A 161 1.08 0.99 -27.86
N ASN A 162 2.13 1.64 -28.39
CA ASN A 162 2.58 2.96 -27.94
C ASN A 162 1.59 4.11 -28.12
N ASN A 163 0.51 3.94 -28.89
CA ASN A 163 -0.48 4.97 -29.15
C ASN A 163 -1.91 4.53 -28.77
N PHE A 164 -2.03 3.57 -27.87
CA PHE A 164 -3.33 3.12 -27.39
C PHE A 164 -4.03 4.19 -26.57
N LYS A 165 -5.33 4.35 -26.81
CA LYS A 165 -6.18 5.33 -26.14
C LYS A 165 -7.46 4.67 -25.65
N TYR A 166 -7.83 4.95 -24.41
CA TYR A 166 -9.15 4.63 -23.90
C TYR A 166 -10.15 5.74 -24.19
N SER A 167 -11.40 5.33 -24.49
CA SER A 167 -12.53 6.24 -24.61
C SER A 167 -13.35 6.20 -23.32
N PHE A 168 -13.26 7.26 -22.53
CA PHE A 168 -14.07 7.44 -21.33
C PHE A 168 -15.38 8.18 -21.61
N ALA A 169 -15.46 8.88 -22.73
CA ALA A 169 -16.67 9.54 -23.20
C ALA A 169 -16.75 9.45 -24.73
N ASN A 170 -17.97 9.43 -25.23
CA ASN A 170 -18.28 9.60 -26.64
C ASN A 170 -19.28 10.77 -26.77
N ILE A 171 -18.87 11.84 -27.42
CA ILE A 171 -19.66 13.06 -27.57
C ILE A 171 -20.51 12.95 -28.83
N GLY A 172 -21.82 12.78 -28.66
CA GLY A 172 -22.78 12.78 -29.74
C GLY A 172 -23.43 14.16 -29.96
N PRO A 173 -24.16 14.34 -31.04
CA PRO A 173 -24.77 15.63 -31.37
C PRO A 173 -25.76 16.18 -30.33
N SER A 174 -26.28 15.31 -29.47
CA SER A 174 -27.33 15.69 -28.48
C SER A 174 -27.03 15.15 -27.08
N LEU A 175 -26.06 14.23 -26.91
CA LEU A 175 -25.84 13.58 -25.66
C LEU A 175 -24.40 13.02 -25.61
N THR A 176 -23.70 13.25 -24.51
CA THR A 176 -22.48 12.51 -24.16
C THR A 176 -22.87 11.16 -23.55
N THR A 177 -22.18 10.11 -23.94
CA THR A 177 -22.33 8.76 -23.37
C THR A 177 -21.03 8.27 -22.80
N TYR A 178 -21.10 7.51 -21.72
CA TYR A 178 -19.95 6.96 -21.02
C TYR A 178 -19.95 5.44 -21.19
N PRO A 179 -18.96 4.89 -21.92
CA PRO A 179 -18.88 3.44 -22.15
C PRO A 179 -18.48 2.70 -20.88
N VAL A 180 -18.70 1.39 -20.86
CA VAL A 180 -18.06 0.49 -19.91
C VAL A 180 -16.69 0.13 -20.45
N LEU A 181 -15.67 0.43 -19.67
CA LEU A 181 -14.28 0.08 -19.97
C LEU A 181 -14.03 -1.33 -19.47
N THR A 182 -13.30 -2.11 -20.27
CA THR A 182 -12.91 -3.46 -19.88
C THR A 182 -11.39 -3.56 -19.80
N PHE A 183 -10.89 -4.06 -18.68
CA PHE A 183 -9.48 -4.41 -18.47
C PHE A 183 -9.38 -5.94 -18.46
N LYS A 184 -8.41 -6.50 -19.17
CA LYS A 184 -8.26 -7.96 -19.31
C LYS A 184 -6.82 -8.39 -19.11
N TRP A 185 -6.66 -9.54 -18.45
CA TRP A 185 -5.37 -10.18 -18.26
C TRP A 185 -5.54 -11.70 -18.13
N SER A 186 -4.45 -12.43 -18.15
CA SER A 186 -4.43 -13.84 -17.78
C SER A 186 -3.86 -13.98 -16.37
N SER A 187 -4.38 -14.92 -15.57
CA SER A 187 -3.82 -15.21 -14.26
C SER A 187 -2.38 -15.71 -14.37
N ALA A 188 -1.57 -15.38 -13.37
CA ALA A 188 -0.18 -15.81 -13.23
C ALA A 188 -0.11 -17.03 -12.29
N PRO A 189 0.83 -17.97 -12.49
CA PRO A 189 1.08 -19.04 -11.54
C PRO A 189 1.38 -18.49 -10.14
N GLY A 190 0.87 -19.13 -9.10
CA GLY A 190 1.01 -18.71 -7.70
C GLY A 190 0.16 -17.50 -7.27
N ALA A 191 -0.56 -16.88 -8.20
CA ALA A 191 -1.36 -15.69 -7.93
C ALA A 191 -2.81 -16.04 -7.58
N ARG A 192 -3.35 -15.39 -6.56
CA ARG A 192 -4.72 -15.57 -6.08
C ARG A 192 -5.60 -14.33 -6.24
N ARG A 193 -5.02 -13.13 -6.06
CA ARG A 193 -5.75 -11.87 -6.08
C ARG A 193 -5.03 -10.84 -6.94
N TYR A 194 -5.83 -10.07 -7.67
CA TYR A 194 -5.40 -8.99 -8.54
C TYR A 194 -6.12 -7.71 -8.14
N ASP A 195 -5.38 -6.74 -7.63
CA ASP A 195 -5.87 -5.41 -7.33
C ASP A 195 -5.50 -4.47 -8.48
N ALA A 196 -6.51 -3.95 -9.16
CA ALA A 196 -6.34 -3.09 -10.32
C ALA A 196 -6.42 -1.61 -9.93
N SER A 197 -5.48 -0.82 -10.41
CA SER A 197 -5.40 0.61 -10.18
C SER A 197 -5.10 1.38 -11.46
N MET A 198 -5.56 2.61 -11.53
CA MET A 198 -5.12 3.61 -12.50
C MET A 198 -4.33 4.70 -11.80
N ARG A 199 -3.23 5.14 -12.42
CA ARG A 199 -2.45 6.31 -12.02
C ARG A 199 -2.61 7.39 -13.06
N VAL A 200 -3.37 8.43 -12.76
CA VAL A 200 -3.63 9.55 -13.68
C VAL A 200 -2.57 10.61 -13.45
N HIS A 201 -1.83 10.96 -14.50
CA HIS A 201 -0.77 11.96 -14.47
C HIS A 201 -1.32 13.33 -14.84
N VAL A 202 -1.16 14.28 -13.94
CA VAL A 202 -1.61 15.66 -14.09
C VAL A 202 -0.45 16.58 -13.74
N LEU A 203 -0.17 17.56 -14.62
CA LEU A 203 0.75 18.64 -14.31
C LEU A 203 -0.07 19.85 -13.85
N GLU A 204 0.03 20.22 -12.58
CA GLU A 204 -0.63 21.40 -12.03
C GLU A 204 0.29 22.62 -12.18
N ARG A 205 -0.23 23.69 -12.81
CA ARG A 205 0.38 24.99 -12.94
C ARG A 205 -0.35 25.98 -12.06
N VAL A 206 0.32 26.55 -11.08
CA VAL A 206 -0.23 27.58 -10.19
C VAL A 206 0.18 28.95 -10.68
N TRP A 207 -0.79 29.83 -10.88
CA TRP A 207 -0.60 31.16 -11.45
C TRP A 207 -0.76 32.24 -10.40
N ALA A 208 -0.04 33.36 -10.59
CA ALA A 208 -0.14 34.54 -9.72
C ALA A 208 -1.39 35.39 -10.02
N ASP A 209 -1.94 35.25 -11.22
CA ASP A 209 -3.03 36.06 -11.76
C ASP A 209 -4.09 35.19 -12.45
N LEU A 210 -5.29 35.73 -12.59
CA LEU A 210 -6.42 35.07 -13.23
C LEU A 210 -6.29 34.99 -14.76
N GLU A 211 -5.43 35.81 -15.35
CA GLU A 211 -5.12 35.80 -16.78
C GLU A 211 -4.08 34.73 -17.13
N HIS A 212 -3.57 33.99 -16.13
CA HIS A 212 -2.56 32.94 -16.26
C HIS A 212 -1.30 33.40 -17.01
N THR A 213 -0.80 34.60 -16.69
CA THR A 213 0.36 35.17 -17.35
C THR A 213 1.66 34.99 -16.56
N VAL A 214 1.57 34.85 -15.23
CA VAL A 214 2.73 34.70 -14.33
C VAL A 214 2.67 33.36 -13.62
N LEU A 215 3.44 32.41 -14.11
CA LEU A 215 3.57 31.10 -13.48
C LEU A 215 4.34 31.20 -12.16
N GLN A 216 3.76 30.71 -11.06
CA GLN A 216 4.41 30.66 -9.75
C GLN A 216 5.02 29.29 -9.46
N GLN A 217 4.30 28.23 -9.79
CA GLN A 217 4.72 26.85 -9.47
C GLN A 217 4.19 25.90 -10.54
N GLU A 218 5.00 24.92 -10.84
CA GLU A 218 4.60 23.75 -11.64
C GLU A 218 4.95 22.48 -10.87
N GLN A 219 4.02 21.55 -10.74
CA GLN A 219 4.24 20.30 -10.03
C GLN A 219 3.49 19.14 -10.69
N GLU A 220 4.14 18.00 -10.76
CA GLU A 220 3.49 16.77 -11.16
C GLU A 220 2.63 16.22 -10.01
N ARG A 221 1.44 15.79 -10.34
CA ARG A 221 0.51 15.12 -9.43
C ARG A 221 0.04 13.82 -10.05
N VAL A 222 0.18 12.73 -9.29
CA VAL A 222 -0.37 11.42 -9.66
C VAL A 222 -1.61 11.18 -8.82
N ILE A 223 -2.75 10.97 -9.49
CA ILE A 223 -4.00 10.62 -8.83
C ILE A 223 -4.16 9.11 -8.93
N GLU A 224 -3.96 8.42 -7.83
CA GLU A 224 -4.18 6.99 -7.77
C GLU A 224 -5.66 6.67 -7.58
N TRP A 225 -6.14 5.77 -8.40
CA TRP A 225 -7.50 5.28 -8.40
C TRP A 225 -7.54 3.76 -8.37
N TYR A 226 -7.88 3.21 -7.21
CA TYR A 226 -8.21 1.79 -7.11
C TYR A 226 -9.54 1.52 -7.81
N ILE A 227 -9.53 0.69 -8.84
CA ILE A 227 -10.69 0.42 -9.69
C ILE A 227 -11.39 -0.91 -9.36
N GLY A 228 -10.74 -1.78 -8.60
CA GLY A 228 -11.35 -3.02 -8.11
C GLY A 228 -10.37 -4.16 -7.95
N SER A 229 -10.87 -5.28 -7.45
CA SER A 229 -10.12 -6.53 -7.33
C SER A 229 -10.85 -7.69 -7.96
N VAL A 230 -10.06 -8.66 -8.44
CA VAL A 230 -10.54 -9.95 -8.95
C VAL A 230 -9.72 -11.05 -8.32
N THR A 231 -10.35 -12.12 -7.88
CA THR A 231 -9.69 -13.30 -7.31
C THR A 231 -9.89 -14.51 -8.21
N THR A 232 -8.97 -15.47 -8.11
CA THR A 232 -9.08 -16.77 -8.78
C THR A 232 -8.80 -17.89 -7.78
N ASP A 233 -9.39 -19.05 -8.01
CA ASP A 233 -9.05 -20.29 -7.33
C ASP A 233 -8.04 -21.13 -8.11
N ASP A 234 -7.76 -20.73 -9.36
CA ASP A 234 -6.78 -21.37 -10.24
C ASP A 234 -5.39 -20.76 -10.03
N ILE A 235 -4.56 -21.46 -9.25
CA ILE A 235 -3.17 -21.07 -8.97
C ILE A 235 -2.18 -21.54 -10.05
N ASP A 236 -2.62 -22.36 -11.02
CA ASP A 236 -1.75 -22.84 -12.11
C ASP A 236 -1.53 -21.76 -13.18
N GLY A 237 -2.36 -20.73 -13.18
CA GLY A 237 -2.29 -19.59 -14.11
C GLY A 237 -2.94 -19.85 -15.47
N GLY A 238 -3.09 -18.80 -16.26
CA GLY A 238 -3.67 -18.87 -17.61
C GLY A 238 -5.18 -18.68 -17.68
N GLU A 239 -5.88 -18.51 -16.55
CA GLU A 239 -7.30 -18.15 -16.54
C GLU A 239 -7.49 -16.73 -17.10
N SER A 240 -8.51 -16.58 -17.96
CA SER A 240 -8.88 -15.25 -18.49
C SER A 240 -9.66 -14.45 -17.47
N MET A 241 -9.09 -13.37 -17.02
CA MET A 241 -9.66 -12.46 -16.02
C MET A 241 -10.04 -11.12 -16.64
N GLN A 242 -11.05 -10.49 -16.09
CA GLN A 242 -11.46 -9.15 -16.51
C GLN A 242 -12.04 -8.33 -15.36
N LEU A 243 -11.92 -7.02 -15.49
CA LEU A 243 -12.57 -6.02 -14.67
C LEU A 243 -13.27 -5.02 -15.57
N GLU A 244 -14.50 -4.66 -15.21
CA GLU A 244 -15.29 -3.66 -15.91
C GLU A 244 -15.41 -2.39 -15.05
N LEU A 245 -15.32 -1.24 -15.71
CA LEU A 245 -15.37 0.07 -15.10
C LEU A 245 -16.32 0.99 -15.86
N GLU A 246 -17.29 1.55 -15.19
CA GLU A 246 -18.16 2.61 -15.71
C GLU A 246 -17.34 3.89 -15.93
N ALA A 247 -17.17 4.33 -17.16
CA ALA A 247 -16.27 5.43 -17.49
C ALA A 247 -16.67 6.77 -16.86
N GLU A 248 -17.95 7.00 -16.56
CA GLU A 248 -18.42 8.21 -15.86
C GLU A 248 -17.75 8.37 -14.49
N GLN A 249 -17.39 7.26 -13.82
CA GLN A 249 -16.73 7.30 -12.50
C GLN A 249 -15.37 8.03 -12.54
N PHE A 250 -14.71 8.05 -13.68
CA PHE A 250 -13.47 8.82 -13.87
C PHE A 250 -13.72 10.33 -13.64
N TYR A 251 -14.73 10.90 -14.27
CA TYR A 251 -15.04 12.33 -14.14
C TYR A 251 -15.51 12.68 -12.73
N ARG A 252 -16.30 11.80 -12.10
CA ARG A 252 -16.70 11.92 -10.70
C ARG A 252 -15.49 11.87 -9.75
N LEU A 253 -14.54 11.00 -10.02
CA LEU A 253 -13.30 10.91 -9.25
C LEU A 253 -12.50 12.20 -9.36
N MET A 254 -12.26 12.71 -10.58
CA MET A 254 -11.54 13.96 -10.79
C MET A 254 -12.18 15.10 -9.99
N ASN A 255 -13.51 15.23 -10.07
CA ASN A 255 -14.26 16.23 -9.32
C ASN A 255 -14.14 16.08 -7.80
N SER A 256 -14.04 14.86 -7.30
CA SER A 256 -13.92 14.58 -5.86
C SER A 256 -12.52 14.74 -5.28
N ARG A 257 -11.48 14.60 -6.13
CA ARG A 257 -10.06 14.62 -5.72
C ARG A 257 -9.37 15.95 -5.95
N LEU A 258 -9.95 16.80 -6.79
CA LEU A 258 -9.39 18.08 -7.19
C LEU A 258 -10.30 19.23 -6.75
N GLU A 259 -9.69 20.26 -6.22
CA GLU A 259 -10.42 21.48 -5.85
C GLU A 259 -10.59 22.41 -7.04
N VAL A 260 -11.73 23.09 -7.09
CA VAL A 260 -11.95 24.17 -8.05
C VAL A 260 -11.16 25.39 -7.61
N ASP A 261 -10.12 25.74 -8.37
CA ASP A 261 -9.29 26.90 -8.13
C ASP A 261 -9.00 27.61 -9.46
N PRO A 262 -9.43 28.88 -9.62
CA PRO A 262 -9.21 29.62 -10.86
C PRO A 262 -7.75 29.97 -11.13
N TYR A 263 -6.87 29.87 -10.11
CA TYR A 263 -5.43 30.08 -10.25
C TYR A 263 -4.67 28.82 -10.65
N ILE A 264 -5.34 27.69 -10.81
CA ILE A 264 -4.70 26.44 -11.19
C ILE A 264 -5.17 26.00 -12.57
N THR A 265 -4.21 25.73 -13.46
CA THR A 265 -4.44 25.02 -14.72
C THR A 265 -3.87 23.62 -14.63
N ARG A 266 -4.60 22.63 -15.14
CA ARG A 266 -4.23 21.21 -15.06
C ARG A 266 -4.01 20.64 -16.45
N VAL A 267 -2.74 20.35 -16.75
CA VAL A 267 -2.36 19.71 -18.01
C VAL A 267 -2.51 18.21 -17.86
N LEU A 268 -3.34 17.59 -18.69
CA LEU A 268 -3.56 16.15 -18.66
C LEU A 268 -2.45 15.42 -19.41
N GLY A 269 -1.64 14.66 -18.65
CA GLY A 269 -0.56 13.84 -19.16
C GLY A 269 0.67 14.62 -19.63
N VAL A 270 1.59 13.89 -20.26
CA VAL A 270 2.84 14.41 -20.84
C VAL A 270 2.86 14.08 -22.32
N TRP A 271 3.13 15.08 -23.17
CA TRP A 271 3.22 14.84 -24.59
C TRP A 271 4.48 14.06 -24.96
N ASP A 272 4.33 12.95 -25.65
CA ASP A 272 5.41 12.17 -26.23
C ASP A 272 5.48 12.41 -27.75
N GLU A 273 6.54 13.11 -28.18
CA GLU A 273 6.75 13.47 -29.59
C GLU A 273 7.02 12.25 -30.49
N GLN A 274 7.60 11.18 -29.94
CA GLN A 274 8.00 10.00 -30.71
C GLN A 274 6.79 9.17 -31.15
N VAL A 275 5.81 9.04 -30.25
CA VAL A 275 4.61 8.23 -30.49
C VAL A 275 3.34 9.06 -30.71
N GLN A 276 3.45 10.39 -30.66
CA GLN A 276 2.37 11.35 -30.93
C GLN A 276 1.14 11.11 -30.05
N ILE A 277 1.36 10.93 -28.75
CA ILE A 277 0.31 10.74 -27.75
C ILE A 277 0.60 11.56 -26.49
N ALA A 278 -0.45 12.08 -25.86
CA ALA A 278 -0.34 12.52 -24.45
C ALA A 278 -0.46 11.28 -23.57
N ARG A 279 0.64 10.91 -22.91
CA ARG A 279 0.70 9.83 -21.93
C ARG A 279 0.05 10.33 -20.65
N ALA A 280 -1.17 9.88 -20.39
CA ALA A 280 -2.01 10.49 -19.38
C ALA A 280 -2.33 9.58 -18.19
N PHE A 281 -2.27 8.27 -18.38
CA PHE A 281 -2.43 7.36 -17.25
C PHE A 281 -1.70 6.01 -17.45
N ASP A 282 -1.52 5.32 -16.34
CA ASP A 282 -1.01 3.97 -16.27
C ASP A 282 -2.09 3.04 -15.73
N PHE A 283 -2.16 1.83 -16.26
CA PHE A 283 -2.93 0.74 -15.68
C PHE A 283 -1.99 -0.21 -14.97
N VAL A 284 -2.23 -0.46 -13.69
CA VAL A 284 -1.34 -1.25 -12.83
C VAL A 284 -2.15 -2.35 -12.14
N LEU A 285 -1.65 -3.57 -12.22
CA LEU A 285 -2.10 -4.71 -11.44
C LEU A 285 -1.10 -4.98 -10.32
N THR A 286 -1.56 -4.98 -9.09
CA THR A 286 -0.84 -5.54 -7.95
C THR A 286 -1.37 -6.94 -7.70
N ILE A 287 -0.48 -7.90 -7.68
CA ILE A 287 -0.78 -9.33 -7.65
C ILE A 287 -0.39 -9.86 -6.28
N ALA A 288 -1.26 -10.63 -5.65
CA ALA A 288 -1.04 -11.23 -4.35
C ALA A 288 -1.13 -12.76 -4.45
N ASN A 289 -0.23 -13.45 -3.74
CA ASN A 289 -0.33 -14.89 -3.53
C ASN A 289 -1.43 -15.24 -2.52
N ASP A 290 -1.57 -16.51 -2.15
CA ASP A 290 -2.67 -16.99 -1.29
C ASP A 290 -2.59 -16.38 0.12
N GLU A 291 -1.40 -16.27 0.71
CA GLU A 291 -1.21 -15.72 2.06
C GLU A 291 -1.60 -14.24 2.12
N LEU A 292 -1.13 -13.45 1.15
CA LEU A 292 -1.46 -12.02 1.08
C LEU A 292 -2.94 -11.82 0.76
N ALA A 293 -3.50 -12.60 -0.16
CA ALA A 293 -4.92 -12.53 -0.50
C ALA A 293 -5.80 -12.85 0.71
N THR A 294 -5.49 -13.93 1.44
CA THR A 294 -6.20 -14.32 2.66
C THR A 294 -6.10 -13.23 3.73
N TYR A 295 -4.90 -12.66 3.94
CA TYR A 295 -4.72 -11.56 4.87
C TYR A 295 -5.58 -10.34 4.51
N LEU A 296 -5.59 -9.93 3.24
CA LEU A 296 -6.38 -8.80 2.75
C LEU A 296 -7.89 -9.04 2.90
N ASP A 297 -8.36 -10.24 2.61
CA ASP A 297 -9.78 -10.59 2.73
C ASP A 297 -10.25 -10.57 4.19
N ILE A 298 -9.46 -11.13 5.11
CA ILE A 298 -9.78 -11.18 6.54
C ILE A 298 -9.70 -9.81 7.20
N THR A 299 -8.73 -8.97 6.79
CA THR A 299 -8.52 -7.63 7.37
C THR A 299 -9.35 -6.53 6.71
N SER A 300 -10.04 -6.82 5.61
CA SER A 300 -10.92 -5.87 4.92
C SER A 300 -11.99 -5.32 5.87
N PRO A 301 -12.35 -4.02 5.72
CA PRO A 301 -13.40 -3.42 6.53
C PRO A 301 -14.73 -4.16 6.34
N VAL A 302 -15.29 -4.72 7.40
CA VAL A 302 -16.57 -5.41 7.37
C VAL A 302 -17.67 -4.43 7.76
N THR A 303 -18.70 -4.31 6.93
CA THR A 303 -19.90 -3.55 7.26
C THR A 303 -20.81 -4.38 8.18
N GLY A 304 -20.62 -4.26 9.51
CA GLY A 304 -21.42 -4.98 10.51
C GLY A 304 -20.94 -4.74 11.93
N ILE A 305 -21.77 -5.13 12.92
CA ILE A 305 -21.38 -5.12 14.33
C ILE A 305 -20.55 -6.39 14.57
N ILE A 306 -19.23 -6.27 14.47
CA ILE A 306 -18.30 -7.36 14.83
C ILE A 306 -17.66 -7.00 16.16
N GLN A 307 -17.78 -7.92 17.14
CA GLN A 307 -17.19 -7.73 18.48
C GLN A 307 -15.67 -7.88 18.48
N GLU A 308 -15.13 -8.72 17.59
CA GLU A 308 -13.69 -8.93 17.42
C GLU A 308 -13.36 -8.98 15.92
N ARG A 309 -12.29 -8.28 15.50
CA ARG A 309 -11.78 -8.41 14.15
C ARG A 309 -11.03 -9.73 14.04
N PRO A 310 -11.34 -10.57 13.06
CA PRO A 310 -10.55 -11.75 12.81
C PRO A 310 -9.11 -11.33 12.46
N SER A 311 -8.14 -12.07 12.95
CA SER A 311 -6.73 -11.88 12.66
C SER A 311 -6.21 -13.08 11.88
N TYR A 312 -5.34 -12.85 10.93
CA TYR A 312 -4.63 -13.88 10.19
C TYR A 312 -3.13 -13.72 10.41
N THR A 313 -2.44 -14.83 10.58
CA THR A 313 -0.98 -14.89 10.58
C THR A 313 -0.53 -16.21 9.97
N ASN A 314 0.52 -16.17 9.15
CA ASN A 314 1.25 -17.36 8.70
C ASN A 314 2.64 -17.46 9.38
N VAL A 315 2.88 -16.65 10.42
CA VAL A 315 4.13 -16.64 11.18
C VAL A 315 4.00 -17.59 12.37
N SER A 316 4.71 -18.71 12.35
CA SER A 316 4.83 -19.64 13.47
C SER A 316 5.75 -19.04 14.54
N GLY A 317 5.34 -19.09 15.81
CA GLY A 317 6.09 -18.47 16.91
C GLY A 317 5.97 -16.93 16.97
N GLY A 318 5.11 -16.32 16.14
CA GLY A 318 4.91 -14.90 16.07
C GLY A 318 3.55 -14.50 15.49
N LEU A 319 3.42 -13.25 15.12
CA LEU A 319 2.26 -12.65 14.47
C LEU A 319 2.69 -11.97 13.16
N GLY A 320 1.73 -11.71 12.27
CA GLY A 320 1.94 -10.95 11.05
C GLY A 320 1.86 -11.76 9.78
N LEU A 321 2.59 -11.33 8.77
CA LEU A 321 2.49 -11.86 7.42
C LEU A 321 3.87 -11.93 6.75
N PHE A 322 4.17 -13.08 6.17
CA PHE A 322 5.26 -13.22 5.20
C PHE A 322 4.69 -13.82 3.92
N ALA A 323 4.68 -13.04 2.86
CA ALA A 323 3.98 -13.38 1.63
C ALA A 323 4.74 -12.85 0.41
N SER A 324 4.29 -13.24 -0.78
CA SER A 324 4.81 -12.66 -2.03
C SER A 324 3.77 -11.80 -2.73
N ARG A 325 4.27 -10.80 -3.44
CA ARG A 325 3.50 -9.94 -4.33
C ARG A 325 4.24 -9.75 -5.65
N GLY A 326 3.50 -9.37 -6.67
CA GLY A 326 4.06 -8.90 -7.92
C GLY A 326 3.35 -7.64 -8.40
N GLN A 327 3.94 -6.93 -9.33
CA GLN A 327 3.31 -5.79 -9.97
C GLN A 327 3.53 -5.86 -11.48
N GLN A 328 2.48 -5.60 -12.23
CA GLN A 328 2.52 -5.48 -13.69
C GLN A 328 1.77 -4.23 -14.12
N GLY A 329 2.15 -3.64 -15.24
CA GLY A 329 1.47 -2.44 -15.71
C GLY A 329 1.60 -2.22 -17.22
N VAL A 330 0.67 -1.45 -17.74
CA VAL A 330 0.75 -0.80 -19.04
C VAL A 330 0.79 0.69 -18.81
N TYR A 331 1.87 1.31 -19.23
CA TYR A 331 2.21 2.68 -18.88
C TYR A 331 2.00 3.62 -20.07
N GLY A 332 1.66 4.87 -19.77
CA GLY A 332 1.58 5.95 -20.75
C GLY A 332 0.41 5.81 -21.72
N ILE A 333 -0.73 5.34 -21.25
CA ILE A 333 -1.97 5.22 -22.01
C ILE A 333 -2.58 6.62 -22.18
N GLY A 334 -3.12 6.90 -23.39
CA GLY A 334 -3.79 8.16 -23.68
C GLY A 334 -5.31 8.09 -23.54
N TYR A 335 -5.92 9.26 -23.66
CA TYR A 335 -7.37 9.42 -23.77
C TYR A 335 -7.75 9.77 -25.22
N THR A 336 -8.95 9.36 -25.64
CA THR A 336 -9.53 9.85 -26.89
C THR A 336 -9.84 11.34 -26.83
N THR A 337 -10.01 11.99 -27.97
CA THR A 337 -10.33 13.43 -28.03
C THR A 337 -11.63 13.74 -27.26
N ASP A 338 -12.67 12.94 -27.45
CA ASP A 338 -13.96 13.11 -26.78
C ASP A 338 -13.81 13.01 -25.25
N SER A 339 -12.95 12.09 -24.76
CA SER A 339 -12.68 11.95 -23.34
C SER A 339 -12.00 13.19 -22.74
N VAL A 340 -11.05 13.78 -23.48
CA VAL A 340 -10.37 15.01 -23.06
C VAL A 340 -11.35 16.19 -23.14
N GLU A 341 -12.16 16.28 -24.18
CA GLU A 341 -13.19 17.33 -24.34
C GLU A 341 -14.20 17.28 -23.21
N GLU A 342 -14.70 16.09 -22.84
CA GLU A 342 -15.61 15.91 -21.70
C GLU A 342 -14.96 16.29 -20.38
N LEU A 343 -13.66 15.98 -20.17
CA LEU A 343 -12.94 16.39 -18.98
C LEU A 343 -12.82 17.92 -18.84
N ILE A 344 -12.68 18.61 -19.97
CA ILE A 344 -12.51 20.08 -20.03
C ILE A 344 -13.85 20.81 -19.94
N ASN A 345 -14.85 20.36 -20.67
CA ASN A 345 -16.12 21.05 -20.86
C ASN A 345 -17.32 20.37 -20.20
N GLY A 346 -17.18 19.12 -19.72
CA GLY A 346 -18.24 18.35 -19.13
C GLY A 346 -18.74 18.95 -17.81
N GLU A 347 -20.02 18.75 -17.50
CA GLU A 347 -20.72 19.33 -16.34
C GLU A 347 -20.01 19.01 -15.01
N LEU A 348 -19.39 17.83 -14.90
CA LEU A 348 -18.72 17.38 -13.68
C LEU A 348 -17.36 18.05 -13.45
N THR A 349 -16.64 18.46 -14.50
CA THR A 349 -15.21 18.78 -14.42
C THR A 349 -14.80 20.12 -15.02
N PHE A 350 -15.71 20.86 -15.69
CA PHE A 350 -15.37 22.12 -16.37
C PHE A 350 -14.72 23.17 -15.44
N GLY A 351 -15.03 23.15 -14.14
CA GLY A 351 -14.45 24.08 -13.16
C GLY A 351 -13.03 23.70 -12.70
N LEU A 352 -12.50 22.53 -13.11
CA LEU A 352 -11.20 22.05 -12.71
C LEU A 352 -10.06 22.59 -13.60
N ASN A 353 -10.37 23.37 -14.63
CA ASN A 353 -9.43 24.04 -15.54
C ASN A 353 -8.43 23.06 -16.20
N PHE A 354 -8.94 21.93 -16.68
CA PHE A 354 -8.13 21.01 -17.46
C PHE A 354 -7.83 21.55 -18.86
N CYS A 355 -6.67 21.20 -19.38
CA CYS A 355 -6.26 21.39 -20.76
C CYS A 355 -5.42 20.20 -21.24
N SER A 356 -5.18 20.12 -22.54
CA SER A 356 -4.48 19.00 -23.16
C SER A 356 -2.98 19.25 -23.30
N ALA A 357 -2.14 18.26 -22.99
CA ALA A 357 -0.72 18.27 -23.32
C ALA A 357 -0.46 18.11 -24.85
N ASN A 358 -1.46 17.67 -25.63
CA ASN A 358 -1.32 17.46 -27.06
C ASN A 358 -1.30 18.80 -27.83
N PRO A 359 -0.18 19.18 -28.46
CA PRO A 359 -0.03 20.45 -29.18
C PRO A 359 -0.93 20.58 -30.43
N PHE A 360 -1.53 19.47 -30.88
CA PHE A 360 -2.47 19.46 -32.00
C PHE A 360 -3.95 19.45 -31.55
N SER A 361 -4.18 19.50 -30.24
CA SER A 361 -5.54 19.59 -29.68
C SER A 361 -6.07 21.02 -29.76
N ALA A 362 -7.37 21.16 -30.02
CA ALA A 362 -8.06 22.45 -29.87
C ALA A 362 -8.06 22.95 -28.41
N TYR A 363 -7.74 22.06 -27.47
CA TYR A 363 -7.70 22.31 -26.02
C TYR A 363 -6.26 22.30 -25.47
N TYR A 364 -5.29 22.58 -26.32
CA TYR A 364 -3.87 22.62 -25.89
C TYR A 364 -3.64 23.67 -24.82
N CYS A 365 -2.83 23.34 -23.83
CA CYS A 365 -2.39 24.27 -22.82
C CYS A 365 -1.26 25.17 -23.39
N GLU A 366 -1.52 26.43 -23.58
CA GLU A 366 -0.52 27.41 -23.99
C GLU A 366 0.55 27.65 -22.91
#